data_5024d0442ffd550acb0bb11d259c2f72
#
_entry.id   5024d0442ffd550acb0bb11d259c2f72
#
_cell.length_a   1.000
_cell.length_b   1.000
_cell.length_c   1.000
_cell.angle_alpha   90.00
_cell.angle_beta   90.00
_cell.angle_gamma   90.00
#
_symmetry.space_group_name_H-M   'P 1'
#
loop_
_entity.id
_entity.type
_entity.pdbx_description
1 polymer ?
#
loop_
_entity_poly.entity_id
_entity_poly.type
_entity_poly.pdbx_seq_one_letter_code
_entity_poly.pdbx_strand_id
1 'polypeptide(L)'
;LWITFGTIFAFGFHDFASGFMSMRHQGLSVPELTGMYMGNAMKQVMRVFSTVLLFMVGVVFAVGPAGLLSYLCGQGGSTGIITNKYFWLSIVFAYFFIATFLSVDKIIGKLYPVFGICLIIMAIGVGFGTIAKGYDIPEIFPLRNMHPNGISVFPAMFISVACGAVSGFHSTQSPIMARCCKSEKLSHMVFYGAMVAEGIIALVWA
;
A
#
# COMPACT_ATOMS: atom_id res chain seq x y z
N LEU A 1 13.24 -12.36 -2.88
CA LEU A 1 12.82 -13.02 -4.14
C LEU A 1 11.39 -12.69 -4.52
N TRP A 2 10.40 -12.94 -3.65
CA TRP A 2 8.99 -12.72 -3.98
C TRP A 2 8.68 -11.24 -4.28
N ILE A 3 9.20 -10.29 -3.49
CA ILE A 3 9.03 -8.86 -3.74
C ILE A 3 9.64 -8.51 -5.12
N THR A 4 10.87 -8.93 -5.39
CA THR A 4 11.57 -8.58 -6.63
C THR A 4 10.87 -9.15 -7.87
N PHE A 5 10.70 -10.46 -7.92
CA PHE A 5 10.08 -11.10 -9.08
C PHE A 5 8.59 -10.81 -9.20
N GLY A 6 7.89 -10.79 -8.05
CA GLY A 6 6.46 -10.46 -8.01
C GLY A 6 6.20 -9.04 -8.52
N THR A 7 6.96 -8.05 -8.07
CA THR A 7 6.79 -6.66 -8.49
C THR A 7 7.03 -6.49 -9.99
N ILE A 8 8.08 -7.11 -10.54
CA ILE A 8 8.42 -6.96 -11.96
C ILE A 8 7.41 -7.68 -12.86
N PHE A 9 7.12 -8.95 -12.58
CA PHE A 9 6.40 -9.81 -13.51
C PHE A 9 4.88 -9.87 -13.28
N ALA A 10 4.43 -9.78 -12.04
CA ALA A 10 3.01 -9.90 -11.73
C ALA A 10 2.35 -8.55 -11.45
N PHE A 11 2.90 -7.76 -10.54
CA PHE A 11 2.20 -6.62 -9.98
C PHE A 11 2.37 -5.35 -10.80
N GLY A 12 3.58 -5.10 -11.30
CA GLY A 12 3.81 -4.02 -12.25
C GLY A 12 2.99 -4.20 -13.52
N PHE A 13 2.87 -5.43 -14.01
CA PHE A 13 2.03 -5.74 -15.14
C PHE A 13 0.54 -5.58 -14.84
N HIS A 14 0.08 -6.04 -13.67
CA HIS A 14 -1.31 -5.88 -13.23
C HIS A 14 -1.70 -4.41 -13.16
N ASP A 15 -0.90 -3.58 -12.52
CA ASP A 15 -1.19 -2.16 -12.35
C ASP A 15 -1.13 -1.40 -13.67
N PHE A 16 -0.16 -1.72 -14.50
CA PHE A 16 -0.09 -1.18 -15.85
C PHE A 16 -1.31 -1.54 -16.68
N ALA A 17 -1.71 -2.82 -16.69
CA ALA A 17 -2.86 -3.28 -17.46
C ALA A 17 -4.17 -2.65 -16.97
N SER A 18 -4.40 -2.61 -15.67
CA SER A 18 -5.61 -2.02 -15.07
C SER A 18 -5.69 -0.51 -15.30
N GLY A 19 -4.59 0.21 -15.10
CA GLY A 19 -4.50 1.64 -15.33
C GLY A 19 -4.64 2.02 -16.80
N PHE A 20 -3.96 1.30 -17.67
CA PHE A 20 -4.02 1.52 -19.12
C PHE A 20 -5.42 1.26 -19.71
N MET A 21 -6.05 0.15 -19.31
CA MET A 21 -7.44 -0.11 -19.69
C MET A 21 -8.39 0.97 -19.18
N SER A 22 -8.21 1.41 -17.94
CA SER A 22 -9.01 2.47 -17.37
C SER A 22 -8.84 3.80 -18.12
N MET A 23 -7.61 4.16 -18.51
CA MET A 23 -7.35 5.36 -19.34
C MET A 23 -8.09 5.32 -20.67
N ARG A 24 -8.07 4.20 -21.38
CA ARG A 24 -8.76 4.02 -22.67
C ARG A 24 -10.28 4.06 -22.54
N HIS A 25 -10.79 3.79 -21.37
CA HIS A 25 -12.22 3.82 -21.06
C HIS A 25 -12.60 5.01 -20.16
N GLN A 26 -11.95 6.15 -20.34
CA GLN A 26 -12.27 7.41 -19.64
C GLN A 26 -12.23 7.32 -18.11
N GLY A 27 -11.38 6.47 -17.57
CA GLY A 27 -11.24 6.30 -16.13
C GLY A 27 -12.31 5.43 -15.46
N LEU A 28 -12.88 4.47 -16.20
CA LEU A 28 -13.82 3.50 -15.63
C LEU A 28 -13.16 2.68 -14.53
N SER A 29 -13.95 2.38 -13.49
CA SER A 29 -13.51 1.52 -12.38
C SER A 29 -13.29 0.07 -12.83
N VAL A 30 -12.44 -0.67 -12.11
CA VAL A 30 -12.17 -2.08 -12.43
C VAL A 30 -13.46 -2.94 -12.47
N PRO A 31 -14.43 -2.79 -11.56
CA PRO A 31 -15.71 -3.51 -11.68
C PRO A 31 -16.48 -3.19 -12.95
N GLU A 32 -16.42 -1.95 -13.42
CA GLU A 32 -17.09 -1.55 -14.66
C GLU A 32 -16.40 -2.11 -15.90
N LEU A 33 -15.06 -2.06 -15.93
CA LEU A 33 -14.27 -2.72 -16.96
C LEU A 33 -14.54 -4.24 -16.99
N THR A 34 -14.57 -4.87 -15.82
CA THR A 34 -14.93 -6.30 -15.73
C THR A 34 -16.32 -6.56 -16.31
N GLY A 35 -17.26 -5.65 -16.05
CA GLY A 35 -18.61 -5.76 -16.63
C GLY A 35 -18.65 -5.68 -18.16
N MET A 36 -17.79 -4.84 -18.75
CA MET A 36 -17.67 -4.71 -20.20
C MET A 36 -17.15 -5.99 -20.87
N TYR A 37 -16.12 -6.60 -20.27
CA TYR A 37 -15.43 -7.73 -20.89
C TYR A 37 -15.94 -9.10 -20.45
N MET A 38 -16.44 -9.23 -19.22
CA MET A 38 -16.82 -10.51 -18.60
C MET A 38 -18.31 -10.60 -18.26
N GLY A 39 -19.07 -9.53 -18.50
CA GLY A 39 -20.51 -9.51 -18.30
C GLY A 39 -20.96 -9.05 -16.91
N ASN A 40 -22.30 -8.88 -16.78
CA ASN A 40 -22.89 -8.20 -15.62
C ASN A 40 -22.77 -9.00 -14.32
N ALA A 41 -22.79 -10.32 -14.36
CA ALA A 41 -22.63 -11.16 -13.18
C ALA A 41 -21.25 -10.91 -12.53
N MET A 42 -20.18 -10.93 -13.33
CA MET A 42 -18.82 -10.67 -12.84
C MET A 42 -18.64 -9.25 -12.36
N LYS A 43 -19.31 -8.26 -12.98
CA LYS A 43 -19.38 -6.88 -12.51
C LYS A 43 -19.88 -6.79 -11.06
N GLN A 44 -20.94 -7.51 -10.72
CA GLN A 44 -21.51 -7.49 -9.37
C GLN A 44 -20.58 -8.17 -8.36
N VAL A 45 -19.97 -9.29 -8.73
CA VAL A 45 -18.96 -9.96 -7.89
C VAL A 45 -17.81 -9.01 -7.58
N MET A 46 -17.25 -8.34 -8.61
CA MET A 46 -16.16 -7.38 -8.44
C MET A 46 -16.57 -6.14 -7.63
N ARG A 47 -17.81 -5.68 -7.74
CA ARG A 47 -18.30 -4.58 -6.89
C ARG A 47 -18.32 -4.96 -5.42
N VAL A 48 -18.90 -6.10 -5.09
CA VAL A 48 -18.94 -6.60 -3.71
C VAL A 48 -17.53 -6.79 -3.18
N PHE A 49 -16.68 -7.46 -3.96
CA PHE A 49 -15.27 -7.68 -3.58
C PHE A 49 -14.54 -6.36 -3.32
N SER A 50 -14.62 -5.39 -4.23
CA SER A 50 -13.96 -4.09 -4.06
C SER A 50 -14.50 -3.31 -2.87
N THR A 51 -15.80 -3.39 -2.59
CA THR A 51 -16.40 -2.72 -1.42
C THR A 51 -15.89 -3.33 -0.11
N VAL A 52 -15.88 -4.66 -0.01
CA VAL A 52 -15.35 -5.36 1.17
C VAL A 52 -13.87 -5.06 1.34
N LEU A 53 -13.08 -5.10 0.25
CA LEU A 53 -11.67 -4.78 0.26
C LEU A 53 -11.42 -3.38 0.81
N LEU A 54 -12.10 -2.36 0.28
CA LEU A 54 -11.94 -0.97 0.72
C LEU A 54 -12.31 -0.79 2.19
N PHE A 55 -13.36 -1.47 2.64
CA PHE A 55 -13.75 -1.45 4.05
C PHE A 55 -12.66 -2.05 4.94
N MET A 56 -12.16 -3.22 4.59
CA MET A 56 -11.08 -3.89 5.34
C MET A 56 -9.79 -3.08 5.37
N VAL A 57 -9.42 -2.47 4.24
CA VAL A 57 -8.27 -1.56 4.15
C VAL A 57 -8.47 -0.36 5.09
N GLY A 58 -9.65 0.25 5.09
CA GLY A 58 -9.97 1.35 6.02
C GLY A 58 -9.79 0.96 7.49
N VAL A 59 -10.22 -0.24 7.86
CA VAL A 59 -10.02 -0.78 9.23
C VAL A 59 -8.54 -0.93 9.55
N VAL A 60 -7.74 -1.51 8.66
CA VAL A 60 -6.30 -1.70 8.87
C VAL A 60 -5.59 -0.37 9.05
N PHE A 61 -5.89 0.62 8.19
CA PHE A 61 -5.30 1.96 8.28
C PHE A 61 -5.82 2.79 9.47
N ALA A 62 -6.92 2.41 10.10
CA ALA A 62 -7.35 3.00 11.37
C ALA A 62 -6.65 2.34 12.57
N VAL A 63 -6.65 1.01 12.60
CA VAL A 63 -6.16 0.22 13.76
C VAL A 63 -4.64 0.20 13.84
N GLY A 64 -3.94 0.18 12.70
CA GLY A 64 -2.48 0.15 12.63
C GLY A 64 -1.82 1.37 13.30
N PRO A 65 -2.06 2.58 12.80
CA PRO A 65 -1.51 3.80 13.40
C PRO A 65 -1.92 4.00 14.86
N ALA A 66 -3.17 3.72 15.22
CA ALA A 66 -3.64 3.81 16.59
C ALA A 66 -2.89 2.86 17.53
N GLY A 67 -2.61 1.63 17.08
CA GLY A 67 -1.81 0.67 17.83
C GLY A 67 -0.36 1.10 17.99
N LEU A 68 0.25 1.60 16.91
CA LEU A 68 1.64 2.07 16.93
C LEU A 68 1.83 3.27 17.86
N LEU A 69 0.95 4.26 17.80
CA LEU A 69 0.99 5.44 18.65
C LEU A 69 0.81 5.08 20.13
N SER A 70 -0.15 4.19 20.42
CA SER A 70 -0.34 3.66 21.78
C SER A 70 0.91 2.96 22.31
N TYR A 71 1.56 2.14 21.47
CA TYR A 71 2.79 1.44 21.82
C TYR A 71 3.96 2.41 22.09
N LEU A 72 4.18 3.38 21.22
CA LEU A 72 5.23 4.38 21.37
C LEU A 72 5.07 5.23 22.64
N CYS A 73 3.84 5.65 22.93
CA CYS A 73 3.53 6.38 24.16
C CYS A 73 3.77 5.53 25.41
N GLY A 74 3.46 4.24 25.36
CA GLY A 74 3.75 3.30 26.46
C GLY A 74 5.23 3.12 26.71
N GLN A 75 6.05 3.02 25.66
CA GLN A 75 7.51 2.94 25.79
C GLN A 75 8.14 4.24 26.34
N GLY A 76 7.54 5.40 26.01
CA GLY A 76 7.99 6.69 26.53
C GLY A 76 7.71 6.93 28.03
N GLY A 77 7.22 5.93 28.76
CA GLY A 77 6.91 6.04 30.19
C GLY A 77 5.61 6.80 30.50
N SER A 78 4.83 7.14 29.48
CA SER A 78 3.54 7.79 29.67
C SER A 78 2.53 6.78 30.21
N THR A 79 1.78 7.17 31.24
CA THR A 79 0.69 6.37 31.81
C THR A 79 -0.63 7.12 31.64
N GLY A 80 -1.73 6.40 31.44
CA GLY A 80 -3.07 7.00 31.36
C GLY A 80 -3.74 6.86 29.99
N ILE A 81 -4.56 7.85 29.62
CA ILE A 81 -5.41 7.83 28.43
C ILE A 81 -4.59 7.73 27.14
N ILE A 82 -3.41 8.33 27.09
CA ILE A 82 -2.52 8.36 25.91
C ILE A 82 -1.96 6.96 25.56
N THR A 83 -1.86 6.07 26.54
CA THR A 83 -1.42 4.69 26.31
C THR A 83 -2.58 3.80 25.79
N ASN A 84 -3.81 4.30 25.86
CA ASN A 84 -4.98 3.54 25.42
C ASN A 84 -5.13 3.61 23.90
N LYS A 85 -5.14 2.45 23.25
CA LYS A 85 -5.35 2.30 21.80
C LYS A 85 -6.67 2.92 21.34
N TYR A 86 -7.72 2.83 22.13
CA TYR A 86 -9.04 3.36 21.77
C TYR A 86 -9.08 4.88 21.72
N PHE A 87 -8.24 5.55 22.52
CA PHE A 87 -8.08 7.00 22.45
C PHE A 87 -7.52 7.43 21.07
N TRP A 88 -6.45 6.78 20.62
CA TRP A 88 -5.86 7.05 19.32
C TRP A 88 -6.78 6.65 18.17
N LEU A 89 -7.51 5.56 18.33
CA LEU A 89 -8.49 5.12 17.35
C LEU A 89 -9.60 6.17 17.17
N SER A 90 -10.08 6.78 18.26
CA SER A 90 -11.06 7.86 18.20
C SER A 90 -10.53 9.09 17.46
N ILE A 91 -9.27 9.44 17.64
CA ILE A 91 -8.61 10.55 16.92
C ILE A 91 -8.52 10.23 15.42
N VAL A 92 -8.12 9.01 15.06
CA VAL A 92 -8.04 8.58 13.66
C VAL A 92 -9.43 8.59 13.00
N PHE A 93 -10.46 8.13 13.69
CA PHE A 93 -11.84 8.19 13.16
C PHE A 93 -12.33 9.63 13.02
N ALA A 94 -12.04 10.51 13.98
CA ALA A 94 -12.37 11.94 13.86
C ALA A 94 -11.65 12.56 12.63
N TYR A 95 -10.39 12.22 12.40
CA TYR A 95 -9.65 12.61 11.21
C TYR A 95 -10.32 12.10 9.92
N PHE A 96 -10.69 10.82 9.85
CA PHE A 96 -11.38 10.27 8.68
C PHE A 96 -12.71 10.95 8.42
N PHE A 97 -13.48 11.25 9.47
CA PHE A 97 -14.73 11.98 9.36
C PHE A 97 -14.51 13.38 8.78
N ILE A 98 -13.56 14.14 9.34
CA ILE A 98 -13.21 15.47 8.84
C ILE A 98 -12.70 15.41 7.40
N ALA A 99 -11.83 14.46 7.10
CA ALA A 99 -11.25 14.27 5.76
C ALA A 99 -12.32 13.96 4.70
N THR A 100 -13.44 13.36 5.07
CA THR A 100 -14.55 13.09 4.15
C THR A 100 -15.22 14.38 3.66
N PHE A 101 -15.21 15.44 4.45
CA PHE A 101 -15.80 16.74 4.08
C PHE A 101 -14.80 17.71 3.42
N LEU A 102 -13.52 17.43 3.53
CA LEU A 102 -12.48 18.25 2.93
C LEU A 102 -12.22 17.80 1.49
N SER A 103 -12.10 18.77 0.57
CA SER A 103 -11.70 18.44 -0.80
C SER A 103 -10.26 17.92 -0.81
N VAL A 104 -10.14 16.62 -1.11
CA VAL A 104 -8.91 15.83 -1.14
C VAL A 104 -7.82 16.53 -1.97
N ASP A 105 -8.19 17.11 -3.12
CA ASP A 105 -7.25 17.70 -4.06
C ASP A 105 -6.45 18.88 -3.51
N LYS A 106 -7.03 19.68 -2.60
CA LYS A 106 -6.38 20.89 -2.10
C LYS A 106 -5.40 20.64 -0.95
N ILE A 107 -5.71 19.69 -0.08
CA ILE A 107 -4.92 19.41 1.12
C ILE A 107 -3.92 18.30 0.82
N ILE A 108 -4.40 17.19 0.29
CA ILE A 108 -3.59 16.02 0.00
C ILE A 108 -2.55 16.35 -1.07
N GLY A 109 -2.93 17.00 -2.17
CA GLY A 109 -1.99 17.36 -3.23
C GLY A 109 -0.79 18.21 -2.78
N LYS A 110 -0.93 18.99 -1.70
CA LYS A 110 0.18 19.76 -1.12
C LYS A 110 1.00 18.99 -0.09
N LEU A 111 0.37 18.08 0.65
CA LEU A 111 1.01 17.31 1.72
C LEU A 111 1.73 16.05 1.21
N TYR A 112 1.21 15.42 0.15
CA TYR A 112 1.82 14.21 -0.42
C TYR A 112 3.31 14.33 -0.78
N PRO A 113 3.77 15.40 -1.43
CA PRO A 113 5.20 15.56 -1.71
C PRO A 113 6.06 15.58 -0.45
N VAL A 114 5.56 16.19 0.64
CA VAL A 114 6.27 16.23 1.93
C VAL A 114 6.37 14.83 2.53
N PHE A 115 5.28 14.09 2.55
CA PHE A 115 5.29 12.70 3.02
C PHE A 115 6.18 11.80 2.15
N GLY A 116 6.17 12.00 0.83
CA GLY A 116 7.05 11.27 -0.08
C GLY A 116 8.52 11.52 0.21
N ILE A 117 8.91 12.77 0.44
CA ILE A 117 10.28 13.14 0.84
C ILE A 117 10.65 12.51 2.18
N CYS A 118 9.77 12.59 3.18
CA CYS A 118 10.00 11.96 4.48
C CYS A 118 10.18 10.43 4.35
N LEU A 119 9.39 9.78 3.52
CA LEU A 119 9.51 8.34 3.25
C LEU A 119 10.86 7.99 2.63
N ILE A 120 11.32 8.78 1.64
CA ILE A 120 12.63 8.59 1.00
C ILE A 120 13.76 8.79 2.01
N ILE A 121 13.71 9.85 2.82
CA ILE A 121 14.72 10.11 3.86
C ILE A 121 14.75 8.94 4.86
N MET A 122 13.59 8.45 5.26
CA MET A 122 13.48 7.32 6.18
C MET A 122 14.05 6.04 5.55
N ALA A 123 13.74 5.75 4.29
CA ALA A 123 14.28 4.59 3.58
C ALA A 123 15.81 4.65 3.44
N ILE A 124 16.36 5.82 3.08
CA ILE A 124 17.81 6.05 3.03
C ILE A 124 18.43 5.89 4.42
N GLY A 125 17.79 6.45 5.45
CA GLY A 125 18.26 6.36 6.82
C GLY A 125 18.32 4.94 7.35
N VAL A 126 17.29 4.14 7.09
CA VAL A 126 17.24 2.72 7.47
C VAL A 126 18.30 1.93 6.69
N GLY A 127 18.35 2.07 5.35
CA GLY A 127 19.31 1.37 4.52
C GLY A 127 20.75 1.69 4.89
N PHE A 128 21.09 2.98 5.06
CA PHE A 128 22.41 3.38 5.51
C PHE A 128 22.73 2.92 6.94
N GLY A 129 21.75 3.01 7.84
CA GLY A 129 21.90 2.56 9.23
C GLY A 129 22.16 1.06 9.34
N THR A 130 21.50 0.26 8.52
CA THR A 130 21.71 -1.19 8.45
C THR A 130 23.13 -1.53 8.03
N ILE A 131 23.61 -0.87 6.96
CA ILE A 131 24.98 -1.06 6.44
C ILE A 131 26.02 -0.55 7.45
N ALA A 132 25.82 0.65 8.00
CA ALA A 132 26.78 1.27 8.93
C ALA A 132 26.94 0.51 10.25
N LYS A 133 25.88 -0.14 10.72
CA LYS A 133 25.93 -0.99 11.91
C LYS A 133 26.42 -2.41 11.65
N GLY A 134 26.63 -2.78 10.39
CA GLY A 134 27.11 -4.09 10.02
C GLY A 134 26.15 -5.22 10.38
N TYR A 135 24.84 -4.98 10.28
CA TYR A 135 23.88 -6.08 10.42
C TYR A 135 24.08 -7.08 9.30
N ASP A 136 24.10 -8.36 9.66
CA ASP A 136 24.20 -9.44 8.69
C ASP A 136 22.96 -9.45 7.78
N ILE A 137 23.19 -9.25 6.48
CA ILE A 137 22.15 -9.41 5.48
C ILE A 137 22.07 -10.90 5.17
N PRO A 138 20.92 -11.56 5.44
CA PRO A 138 20.83 -13.00 5.25
C PRO A 138 21.05 -13.40 3.79
N GLU A 139 21.86 -14.40 3.59
CA GLU A 139 22.06 -14.98 2.26
C GLU A 139 20.79 -15.63 1.72
N ILE A 140 20.54 -15.46 0.43
CA ILE A 140 19.36 -16.04 -0.24
C ILE A 140 19.40 -17.58 -0.23
N PHE A 141 20.60 -18.14 -0.28
CA PHE A 141 20.81 -19.59 -0.28
C PHE A 141 21.56 -20.04 0.99
N PRO A 142 21.08 -21.12 1.63
CA PRO A 142 19.94 -21.96 1.28
C PRO A 142 18.61 -21.27 1.60
N LEU A 143 17.59 -21.53 0.77
CA LEU A 143 16.22 -21.03 0.96
C LEU A 143 15.63 -21.57 2.28
N ARG A 144 15.88 -20.88 3.34
CA ARG A 144 15.51 -21.25 4.70
C ARG A 144 14.52 -20.26 5.28
N ASN A 145 13.57 -20.75 6.06
CA ASN A 145 12.69 -19.87 6.80
C ASN A 145 13.48 -19.16 7.91
N MET A 146 13.64 -17.84 7.78
CA MET A 146 14.38 -17.00 8.72
C MET A 146 13.46 -16.24 9.68
N HIS A 147 12.16 -16.55 9.70
CA HIS A 147 11.24 -15.85 10.58
C HIS A 147 11.58 -16.14 12.05
N PRO A 148 11.77 -15.11 12.92
CA PRO A 148 12.22 -15.29 14.31
C PRO A 148 11.32 -16.22 15.12
N ASN A 149 10.03 -16.20 14.87
CA ASN A 149 9.02 -17.00 15.56
C ASN A 149 8.69 -18.33 14.82
N GLY A 150 9.44 -18.72 13.81
CA GLY A 150 9.24 -19.96 13.05
C GLY A 150 7.92 -20.02 12.29
N ILE A 151 7.26 -18.86 12.02
CA ILE A 151 6.01 -18.84 11.26
C ILE A 151 6.25 -19.36 9.85
N SER A 152 5.36 -20.23 9.38
CA SER A 152 5.44 -20.80 8.04
C SER A 152 5.47 -19.72 6.95
N VAL A 153 6.37 -19.89 5.97
CA VAL A 153 6.46 -18.99 4.81
C VAL A 153 5.12 -18.87 4.08
N PHE A 154 4.42 -19.99 3.92
CA PHE A 154 3.06 -19.99 3.36
C PHE A 154 2.03 -20.24 4.48
N PRO A 155 0.97 -19.45 4.60
CA PRO A 155 0.60 -18.28 3.77
C PRO A 155 1.13 -16.93 4.29
N ALA A 156 1.79 -16.88 5.46
CA ALA A 156 2.06 -15.64 6.18
C ALA A 156 2.87 -14.61 5.37
N MET A 157 3.96 -15.03 4.72
CA MET A 157 4.77 -14.13 3.90
C MET A 157 3.96 -13.56 2.72
N PHE A 158 3.15 -14.39 2.07
CA PHE A 158 2.34 -13.94 0.94
C PHE A 158 1.27 -12.94 1.36
N ILE A 159 0.67 -13.12 2.53
CA ILE A 159 -0.31 -12.18 3.11
C ILE A 159 0.39 -10.85 3.41
N SER A 160 1.56 -10.87 4.04
CA SER A 160 2.31 -9.66 4.39
C SER A 160 2.73 -8.86 3.15
N VAL A 161 3.25 -9.55 2.13
CA VAL A 161 3.64 -8.92 0.85
C VAL A 161 2.41 -8.39 0.10
N ALA A 162 1.29 -9.13 0.11
CA ALA A 162 0.04 -8.69 -0.51
C ALA A 162 -0.57 -7.45 0.19
N CYS A 163 -0.30 -7.27 1.46
CA CYS A 163 -0.76 -6.07 2.20
C CYS A 163 0.09 -4.83 1.91
N GLY A 164 1.37 -5.00 1.55
CA GLY A 164 2.33 -3.94 1.26
C GLY A 164 2.60 -3.77 -0.23
N ALA A 165 3.63 -4.45 -0.71
CA ALA A 165 4.16 -4.28 -2.07
C ALA A 165 3.20 -4.70 -3.20
N VAL A 166 2.14 -5.43 -2.90
CA VAL A 166 1.20 -6.02 -3.87
C VAL A 166 -0.24 -5.76 -3.47
N SER A 167 -0.53 -4.60 -3.03
CA SER A 167 -1.85 -4.32 -2.50
C SER A 167 -2.94 -4.41 -3.59
N GLY A 168 -3.94 -5.26 -3.38
CA GLY A 168 -5.18 -5.25 -4.18
C GLY A 168 -5.91 -3.90 -4.15
N PHE A 169 -5.50 -3.01 -3.27
CA PHE A 169 -5.91 -1.61 -3.23
C PHE A 169 -5.51 -0.85 -4.51
N HIS A 170 -4.44 -1.22 -5.17
CA HIS A 170 -4.02 -0.62 -6.44
C HIS A 170 -5.10 -0.75 -7.51
N SER A 171 -5.84 -1.82 -7.55
CA SER A 171 -6.95 -2.00 -8.51
C SER A 171 -8.04 -0.93 -8.37
N THR A 172 -8.23 -0.35 -7.19
CA THR A 172 -9.16 0.75 -6.94
C THR A 172 -8.54 2.12 -7.15
N GLN A 173 -7.21 2.24 -6.98
CA GLN A 173 -6.47 3.49 -7.17
C GLN A 173 -6.13 3.74 -8.65
N SER A 174 -5.81 2.71 -9.42
CA SER A 174 -5.44 2.84 -10.83
C SER A 174 -6.43 3.66 -11.66
N PRO A 175 -7.76 3.49 -11.54
CA PRO A 175 -8.72 4.33 -12.26
C PRO A 175 -8.69 5.80 -11.86
N ILE A 176 -8.42 6.09 -10.59
CA ILE A 176 -8.30 7.49 -10.10
C ILE A 176 -7.06 8.13 -10.72
N MET A 177 -5.93 7.43 -10.69
CA MET A 177 -4.69 7.89 -11.31
C MET A 177 -4.82 8.00 -12.82
N ALA A 178 -5.54 7.09 -13.46
CA ALA A 178 -5.83 7.13 -14.90
C ALA A 178 -6.52 8.42 -15.33
N ARG A 179 -7.44 8.93 -14.51
CA ARG A 179 -8.13 10.22 -14.76
C ARG A 179 -7.19 11.42 -14.64
N CYS A 180 -6.13 11.31 -13.85
CA CYS A 180 -5.15 12.38 -13.65
C CYS A 180 -4.02 12.34 -14.69
N CYS A 181 -3.84 11.24 -15.41
CA CYS A 181 -2.78 11.05 -16.37
C CYS A 181 -3.05 11.81 -17.66
N LYS A 182 -2.13 12.71 -18.06
CA LYS A 182 -2.31 13.59 -19.21
C LYS A 182 -2.14 12.91 -20.57
N SER A 183 -1.46 11.76 -20.63
CA SER A 183 -1.13 11.11 -21.90
C SER A 183 -0.91 9.62 -21.69
N GLU A 184 -1.37 8.80 -22.64
CA GLU A 184 -1.11 7.34 -22.67
C GLU A 184 0.38 7.00 -22.69
N LYS A 185 1.23 7.87 -23.25
CA LYS A 185 2.69 7.66 -23.29
C LYS A 185 3.31 7.61 -21.90
N LEU A 186 2.69 8.24 -20.92
CA LEU A 186 3.15 8.25 -19.53
C LEU A 186 2.64 7.06 -18.72
N SER A 187 1.70 6.29 -19.24
CA SER A 187 1.05 5.19 -18.51
C SER A 187 2.05 4.15 -18.00
N HIS A 188 3.03 3.78 -18.81
CA HIS A 188 4.06 2.83 -18.40
C HIS A 188 4.88 3.35 -17.22
N MET A 189 5.29 4.62 -17.26
CA MET A 189 6.06 5.22 -16.17
C MET A 189 5.21 5.42 -14.92
N VAL A 190 3.94 5.82 -15.06
CA VAL A 190 3.04 6.11 -13.93
C VAL A 190 2.59 4.83 -13.24
N PHE A 191 2.21 3.80 -13.97
CA PHE A 191 1.67 2.58 -13.35
C PHE A 191 2.75 1.53 -13.10
N TYR A 192 3.49 1.12 -14.13
CA TYR A 192 4.55 0.12 -13.98
C TYR A 192 5.76 0.68 -13.23
N GLY A 193 6.22 1.88 -13.60
CA GLY A 193 7.39 2.52 -12.98
C GLY A 193 7.17 2.82 -11.49
N ALA A 194 5.99 3.29 -11.12
CA ALA A 194 5.66 3.52 -9.71
C ALA A 194 5.70 2.21 -8.91
N MET A 195 5.18 1.12 -9.47
CA MET A 195 5.18 -0.20 -8.83
C MET A 195 6.58 -0.74 -8.62
N VAL A 196 7.47 -0.56 -9.61
CA VAL A 196 8.89 -0.92 -9.47
C VAL A 196 9.57 -0.08 -8.39
N ALA A 197 9.30 1.22 -8.35
CA ALA A 197 9.84 2.11 -7.31
C ALA A 197 9.37 1.70 -5.91
N GLU A 198 8.08 1.35 -5.77
CA GLU A 198 7.52 0.81 -4.52
C GLU A 198 8.21 -0.49 -4.11
N GLY A 199 8.43 -1.41 -5.06
CA GLY A 199 9.16 -2.65 -4.80
C GLY A 199 10.60 -2.43 -4.33
N ILE A 200 11.32 -1.45 -4.90
CA ILE A 200 12.67 -1.07 -4.47
C ILE A 200 12.64 -0.55 -3.03
N ILE A 201 11.69 0.33 -2.71
CA ILE A 201 11.54 0.84 -1.34
C ILE A 201 11.18 -0.31 -0.38
N ALA A 202 10.28 -1.21 -0.77
CA ALA A 202 9.90 -2.36 0.04
C ALA A 202 11.09 -3.29 0.36
N LEU A 203 12.05 -3.43 -0.56
CA LEU A 203 13.27 -4.20 -0.32
C LEU A 203 14.18 -3.59 0.76
N VAL A 204 14.12 -2.29 0.97
CA VAL A 204 14.87 -1.62 2.06
C VAL A 204 14.31 -2.01 3.43
N TRP A 205 13.02 -2.35 3.50
CA TRP A 205 12.34 -2.76 4.73
C TRP A 205 12.35 -4.27 4.97
N ALA A 206 12.64 -5.06 3.93
CA ALA A 206 12.67 -6.53 4.00
C ALA A 206 14.01 -7.05 4.50
#